data_59d8263740b655b02b366c826f916ba2
#
_entry.id   59d8263740b655b02b366c826f916ba2
#
_cell.length_a   1.000
_cell.length_b   1.000
_cell.length_c   1.000
_cell.angle_alpha   90.00
_cell.angle_beta   90.00
_cell.angle_gamma   90.00
#
_symmetry.space_group_name_H-M   'P 1'
#
loop_
_entity.id
_entity.type
_entity.pdbx_description
1 polymer ?
#
loop_
_entity_poly.entity_id
_entity_poly.type
_entity_poly.pdbx_seq_one_letter_code
_entity_poly.pdbx_strand_id
1 'polypeptide(L)'
;MYYKKTLYTWLIIAFSVIFIFISLYIIVDPVNILGSPVIQGLNHQKIKEGSFLDIVKPYQYLRATPDEVYIGSSRIYVGLGPVPGDEINAYNMGLSGLSLPDMQHYIEFICETNPPKTLYVGLDFFQFGKENYNMKRRGYSLQRLQILAEHNKTKYFQCLLEDALPFCKTEYVAATMISSYKEKYNEQPLFYNGCDLRRGLSEFNSEEAGYVLTSFDRQYREWEFEPESIETFKEIENYLRNKNIRVYYFINPISTELAAVMCKYNRDKDFENIKGILREICSMTDFSSADYRGMQENINFYDYSHYNIQIGKSILKEIHK
;
A
#
# COMPACT_ATOMS: atom_id res chain seq x y z
N MET A 1 40.22 34.62 26.71
CA MET A 1 38.84 35.14 26.53
C MET A 1 38.37 35.10 25.06
N TYR A 2 39.22 35.35 24.08
CA TYR A 2 38.91 35.34 22.64
C TYR A 2 38.43 33.97 22.12
N TYR A 3 39.15 32.89 22.45
CA TYR A 3 38.83 31.53 22.03
C TYR A 3 37.43 31.05 22.49
N LYS A 4 37.00 31.46 23.69
CA LYS A 4 35.66 31.09 24.17
C LYS A 4 34.56 31.76 23.33
N LYS A 5 34.73 33.05 22.96
CA LYS A 5 33.78 33.77 22.11
C LYS A 5 33.69 33.11 20.71
N THR A 6 34.83 32.78 20.13
CA THR A 6 34.90 32.13 18.82
C THR A 6 34.23 30.77 18.88
N LEU A 7 34.48 29.96 19.93
CA LEU A 7 33.82 28.66 20.11
C LEU A 7 32.29 28.82 20.20
N TYR A 8 31.79 29.72 21.03
CA TYR A 8 30.35 29.98 21.13
C TYR A 8 29.74 30.40 19.80
N THR A 9 30.42 31.25 19.01
CA THR A 9 29.95 31.64 17.69
C THR A 9 29.81 30.43 16.76
N TRP A 10 30.81 29.54 16.72
CA TRP A 10 30.75 28.31 15.91
C TRP A 10 29.66 27.37 16.38
N LEU A 11 29.47 27.21 17.69
CA LEU A 11 28.37 26.41 18.22
C LEU A 11 27.00 26.95 17.83
N ILE A 12 26.81 28.27 17.95
CA ILE A 12 25.55 28.91 17.54
C ILE A 12 25.28 28.69 16.04
N ILE A 13 26.29 28.86 15.18
CA ILE A 13 26.15 28.60 13.75
C ILE A 13 25.80 27.17 13.50
N ALA A 14 26.49 26.21 14.10
CA ALA A 14 26.24 24.79 13.94
C ALA A 14 24.81 24.42 14.39
N PHE A 15 24.38 24.88 15.57
CA PHE A 15 23.01 24.65 16.05
C PHE A 15 21.96 25.29 15.15
N SER A 16 22.21 26.49 14.62
CA SER A 16 21.30 27.15 13.69
C SER A 16 21.15 26.37 12.38
N VAL A 17 22.24 25.87 11.82
CA VAL A 17 22.21 25.03 10.60
C VAL A 17 21.44 23.74 10.84
N ILE A 18 21.70 23.05 11.95
CA ILE A 18 20.99 21.83 12.34
C ILE A 18 19.49 22.12 12.52
N PHE A 19 19.16 23.19 13.23
CA PHE A 19 17.78 23.60 13.46
C PHE A 19 17.03 23.90 12.15
N ILE A 20 17.66 24.64 11.23
CA ILE A 20 17.10 24.92 9.91
C ILE A 20 16.85 23.61 9.14
N PHE A 21 17.83 22.71 9.14
CA PHE A 21 17.68 21.42 8.44
C PHE A 21 16.56 20.57 9.03
N ILE A 22 16.47 20.44 10.35
CA ILE A 22 15.39 19.70 11.02
C ILE A 22 14.02 20.35 10.70
N SER A 23 13.95 21.67 10.74
CA SER A 23 12.71 22.41 10.41
C SER A 23 12.27 22.15 8.97
N LEU A 24 13.21 22.19 8.01
CA LEU A 24 12.95 21.85 6.61
C LEU A 24 12.49 20.39 6.47
N TYR A 25 13.14 19.46 7.16
CA TYR A 25 12.75 18.06 7.12
C TYR A 25 11.30 17.87 7.63
N ILE A 26 10.95 18.51 8.74
CA ILE A 26 9.59 18.45 9.30
C ILE A 26 8.58 19.05 8.32
N ILE A 27 8.86 20.23 7.74
CA ILE A 27 7.94 20.88 6.80
C ILE A 27 7.79 20.09 5.50
N VAL A 28 8.90 19.62 4.94
CA VAL A 28 8.90 18.90 3.66
C VAL A 28 8.33 17.49 3.83
N ASP A 29 8.66 16.80 4.92
CA ASP A 29 8.19 15.45 5.23
C ASP A 29 8.25 14.53 4.00
N PRO A 30 9.44 14.20 3.50
CA PRO A 30 9.64 13.67 2.13
C PRO A 30 9.02 12.29 1.89
N VAL A 31 8.72 11.56 2.96
CA VAL A 31 8.07 10.23 2.91
C VAL A 31 6.65 10.25 3.48
N ASN A 32 6.14 11.41 3.89
CA ASN A 32 4.79 11.57 4.45
C ASN A 32 4.54 10.77 5.74
N ILE A 33 5.58 10.59 6.56
CA ILE A 33 5.47 9.86 7.84
C ILE A 33 4.99 10.77 8.98
N LEU A 34 5.37 12.06 8.95
CA LEU A 34 5.01 13.03 9.98
C LEU A 34 3.59 13.58 9.80
N GLY A 35 3.06 13.56 8.59
CA GLY A 35 1.75 14.14 8.25
C GLY A 35 1.77 15.66 8.18
N SER A 36 2.88 16.24 7.74
CA SER A 36 3.02 17.68 7.57
C SER A 36 2.05 18.24 6.52
N PRO A 37 1.51 19.46 6.71
CA PRO A 37 0.61 20.06 5.75
C PRO A 37 1.20 20.09 4.34
N VAL A 38 0.37 19.78 3.34
CA VAL A 38 0.78 19.83 1.94
C VAL A 38 0.84 21.29 1.48
N ILE A 39 2.00 21.69 0.93
CA ILE A 39 2.25 23.02 0.39
C ILE A 39 2.59 22.87 -1.09
N GLN A 40 1.71 23.42 -1.94
CA GLN A 40 1.90 23.41 -3.40
C GLN A 40 3.23 24.04 -3.81
N GLY A 41 3.96 23.36 -4.68
CA GLY A 41 5.30 23.79 -5.14
C GLY A 41 6.45 23.54 -4.15
N LEU A 42 6.18 23.08 -2.91
CA LEU A 42 7.20 22.80 -1.91
C LEU A 42 7.30 21.31 -1.55
N ASN A 43 6.17 20.67 -1.18
CA ASN A 43 6.18 19.30 -0.66
C ASN A 43 4.99 18.43 -1.10
N HIS A 44 4.20 18.88 -2.10
CA HIS A 44 3.02 18.14 -2.57
C HIS A 44 3.37 16.86 -3.36
N GLN A 45 4.59 16.78 -3.92
CA GLN A 45 5.07 15.61 -4.65
C GLN A 45 6.01 14.75 -3.78
N LYS A 46 5.45 13.85 -2.99
CA LYS A 46 6.15 12.97 -2.03
C LYS A 46 6.79 11.77 -2.75
N ILE A 47 7.75 12.01 -3.64
CA ILE A 47 8.30 10.96 -4.54
C ILE A 47 8.93 9.76 -3.84
N LYS A 48 9.29 9.87 -2.57
CA LYS A 48 9.89 8.79 -1.77
C LYS A 48 8.87 8.00 -0.96
N GLU A 49 7.62 8.44 -0.89
CA GLU A 49 6.55 7.76 -0.12
C GLU A 49 6.38 6.30 -0.56
N GLY A 50 6.27 6.05 -1.86
CA GLY A 50 6.07 4.71 -2.42
C GLY A 50 7.17 3.69 -2.15
N SER A 51 8.35 4.14 -1.70
CA SER A 51 9.48 3.25 -1.38
C SER A 51 9.43 2.68 0.04
N PHE A 52 8.58 3.22 0.92
CA PHE A 52 8.58 2.93 2.36
C PHE A 52 7.18 2.72 2.93
N LEU A 53 6.28 2.21 2.12
CA LEU A 53 4.86 2.06 2.46
C LEU A 53 4.61 1.23 3.72
N ASP A 54 5.40 0.19 3.92
CA ASP A 54 5.27 -0.70 5.08
C ASP A 54 5.47 0.07 6.40
N ILE A 55 6.34 1.11 6.37
CA ILE A 55 6.63 1.95 7.53
C ILE A 55 5.66 3.12 7.64
N VAL A 56 5.33 3.74 6.51
CA VAL A 56 4.60 5.00 6.45
C VAL A 56 3.09 4.82 6.63
N LYS A 57 2.50 3.80 6.00
CA LYS A 57 1.06 3.58 6.01
C LYS A 57 0.43 3.41 7.41
N PRO A 58 1.03 2.70 8.37
CA PRO A 58 0.48 2.65 9.72
C PRO A 58 0.29 4.03 10.36
N TYR A 59 1.27 4.94 10.21
CA TYR A 59 1.16 6.31 10.74
C TYR A 59 0.13 7.16 10.00
N GLN A 60 0.07 7.02 8.67
CA GLN A 60 -0.95 7.70 7.86
C GLN A 60 -2.35 7.21 8.24
N TYR A 61 -2.54 5.91 8.40
CA TYR A 61 -3.79 5.31 8.79
C TYR A 61 -4.30 5.81 10.15
N LEU A 62 -3.41 5.85 11.14
CA LEU A 62 -3.75 6.36 12.49
C LEU A 62 -4.25 7.81 12.45
N ARG A 63 -3.78 8.61 11.48
CA ARG A 63 -4.23 10.00 11.31
C ARG A 63 -5.49 10.14 10.47
N ALA A 64 -5.69 9.24 9.51
CA ALA A 64 -6.78 9.32 8.54
C ALA A 64 -8.15 8.97 9.13
N THR A 65 -8.22 8.05 10.10
CA THR A 65 -9.48 7.56 10.70
C THR A 65 -10.58 7.29 9.66
N PRO A 66 -10.35 6.42 8.66
CA PRO A 66 -11.25 6.26 7.53
C PRO A 66 -12.50 5.46 7.88
N ASP A 67 -13.60 5.71 7.15
CA ASP A 67 -14.81 4.89 7.21
C ASP A 67 -14.68 3.60 6.38
N GLU A 68 -13.88 3.63 5.32
CA GLU A 68 -13.63 2.50 4.42
C GLU A 68 -12.15 2.22 4.29
N VAL A 69 -11.77 0.94 4.27
CA VAL A 69 -10.38 0.52 4.08
C VAL A 69 -10.29 -0.53 2.99
N TYR A 70 -9.32 -0.37 2.10
CA TYR A 70 -8.99 -1.32 1.05
C TYR A 70 -7.67 -2.01 1.41
N ILE A 71 -7.64 -3.33 1.51
CA ILE A 71 -6.44 -4.10 1.82
C ILE A 71 -6.21 -5.22 0.81
N GLY A 72 -4.96 -5.46 0.47
CA GLY A 72 -4.53 -6.47 -0.48
C GLY A 72 -3.14 -6.18 -1.02
N SER A 73 -2.81 -6.75 -2.15
CA SER A 73 -1.50 -6.60 -2.79
C SER A 73 -1.30 -5.22 -3.45
N SER A 74 -0.24 -5.12 -4.28
CA SER A 74 -0.01 -3.93 -5.11
C SER A 74 -1.15 -3.63 -6.10
N ARG A 75 -1.98 -4.61 -6.46
CA ARG A 75 -3.17 -4.40 -7.29
C ARG A 75 -4.16 -3.49 -6.58
N ILE A 76 -4.38 -3.72 -5.29
CA ILE A 76 -5.17 -2.81 -4.44
C ILE A 76 -4.46 -1.46 -4.31
N TYR A 77 -3.16 -1.47 -3.99
CA TYR A 77 -2.38 -0.26 -3.79
C TYR A 77 -2.41 0.71 -4.98
N VAL A 78 -2.44 0.19 -6.21
CA VAL A 78 -2.47 0.97 -7.45
C VAL A 78 -3.89 1.26 -7.91
N GLY A 79 -4.75 0.24 -7.92
CA GLY A 79 -6.01 0.31 -8.65
C GLY A 79 -7.24 0.61 -7.83
N LEU A 80 -7.21 0.43 -6.50
CA LEU A 80 -8.39 0.59 -5.67
C LEU A 80 -8.18 1.67 -4.61
N GLY A 81 -8.72 2.86 -4.81
CA GLY A 81 -8.57 3.90 -3.81
C GLY A 81 -9.27 5.20 -4.17
N PRO A 82 -9.40 6.08 -3.16
CA PRO A 82 -9.94 7.40 -3.39
C PRO A 82 -8.99 8.22 -4.25
N VAL A 83 -9.56 9.14 -5.00
CA VAL A 83 -8.83 10.20 -5.70
C VAL A 83 -9.21 11.55 -5.09
N PRO A 84 -8.38 12.59 -5.24
CA PRO A 84 -8.74 13.94 -4.81
C PRO A 84 -10.10 14.36 -5.38
N GLY A 85 -10.99 14.82 -4.50
CA GLY A 85 -12.36 15.21 -4.88
C GLY A 85 -13.43 14.13 -4.70
N ASP A 86 -13.07 12.88 -4.43
CA ASP A 86 -14.05 11.88 -3.99
C ASP A 86 -14.56 12.24 -2.57
N GLU A 87 -15.88 12.14 -2.35
CA GLU A 87 -16.50 12.41 -1.04
C GLU A 87 -16.33 11.24 -0.04
N ILE A 88 -15.64 10.18 -0.45
CA ILE A 88 -15.49 8.96 0.34
C ILE A 88 -14.32 9.12 1.31
N ASN A 89 -14.59 8.94 2.61
CA ASN A 89 -13.52 8.87 3.63
C ASN A 89 -12.91 7.46 3.64
N ALA A 90 -12.02 7.19 2.70
CA ALA A 90 -11.41 5.90 2.51
C ALA A 90 -9.87 5.96 2.59
N TYR A 91 -9.26 4.84 2.96
CA TYR A 91 -7.82 4.66 3.00
C TYR A 91 -7.38 3.35 2.34
N ASN A 92 -6.36 3.42 1.51
CA ASN A 92 -5.78 2.26 0.85
C ASN A 92 -4.59 1.70 1.68
N MET A 93 -4.81 0.54 2.30
CA MET A 93 -3.78 -0.22 3.04
C MET A 93 -3.12 -1.30 2.17
N GLY A 94 -3.33 -1.31 0.86
CA GLY A 94 -2.68 -2.24 -0.06
C GLY A 94 -1.15 -2.08 -0.05
N LEU A 95 -0.42 -3.18 -0.16
CA LEU A 95 1.04 -3.22 -0.11
C LEU A 95 1.58 -4.18 -1.18
N SER A 96 2.70 -3.81 -1.82
CA SER A 96 3.31 -4.65 -2.86
C SER A 96 3.62 -6.05 -2.34
N GLY A 97 3.11 -7.08 -3.01
CA GLY A 97 3.34 -8.49 -2.65
C GLY A 97 2.86 -8.86 -1.24
N LEU A 98 1.82 -8.23 -0.71
CA LEU A 98 1.31 -8.52 0.63
C LEU A 98 0.96 -10.00 0.77
N SER A 99 1.65 -10.70 1.66
CA SER A 99 1.37 -12.10 1.99
C SER A 99 0.15 -12.21 2.91
N LEU A 100 -0.48 -13.38 2.98
CA LEU A 100 -1.62 -13.59 3.89
C LEU A 100 -1.24 -13.43 5.37
N PRO A 101 -0.09 -13.93 5.87
CA PRO A 101 0.33 -13.66 7.25
C PRO A 101 0.52 -12.17 7.54
N ASP A 102 1.16 -11.42 6.63
CA ASP A 102 1.29 -9.97 6.80
C ASP A 102 -0.08 -9.28 6.75
N MET A 103 -0.97 -9.69 5.84
CA MET A 103 -2.33 -9.16 5.74
C MET A 103 -3.11 -9.34 7.05
N GLN A 104 -2.99 -10.51 7.69
CA GLN A 104 -3.59 -10.76 9.01
C GLN A 104 -3.15 -9.72 10.03
N HIS A 105 -1.85 -9.45 10.14
CA HIS A 105 -1.32 -8.48 11.09
C HIS A 105 -1.78 -7.04 10.81
N TYR A 106 -1.88 -6.64 9.52
CA TYR A 106 -2.42 -5.34 9.17
C TYR A 106 -3.92 -5.24 9.45
N ILE A 107 -4.69 -6.32 9.25
CA ILE A 107 -6.12 -6.36 9.59
C ILE A 107 -6.30 -6.24 11.11
N GLU A 108 -5.52 -6.97 11.90
CA GLU A 108 -5.53 -6.85 13.35
C GLU A 108 -5.23 -5.41 13.79
N PHE A 109 -4.17 -4.81 13.26
CA PHE A 109 -3.80 -3.42 13.51
C PHE A 109 -4.93 -2.44 13.16
N ILE A 110 -5.56 -2.58 11.98
CA ILE A 110 -6.70 -1.77 11.53
C ILE A 110 -7.85 -1.87 12.54
N CYS A 111 -8.23 -3.10 12.89
CA CYS A 111 -9.38 -3.35 13.77
C CYS A 111 -9.15 -2.90 15.23
N GLU A 112 -7.91 -2.91 15.69
CA GLU A 112 -7.57 -2.55 17.07
C GLU A 112 -7.26 -1.07 17.25
N THR A 113 -6.98 -0.35 16.16
CA THR A 113 -6.70 1.10 16.24
C THR A 113 -7.92 1.95 15.88
N ASN A 114 -8.28 2.01 14.64
CA ASN A 114 -9.38 2.80 14.11
C ASN A 114 -10.27 1.91 13.21
N PRO A 115 -11.11 1.02 13.78
CA PRO A 115 -11.89 0.07 12.98
C PRO A 115 -12.80 0.81 11.99
N PRO A 116 -12.70 0.51 10.68
CA PRO A 116 -13.56 1.13 9.67
C PRO A 116 -14.98 0.58 9.75
N LYS A 117 -15.92 1.25 9.10
CA LYS A 117 -17.28 0.71 8.90
C LYS A 117 -17.29 -0.42 7.88
N THR A 118 -16.41 -0.32 6.87
CA THR A 118 -16.30 -1.28 5.76
C THR A 118 -14.84 -1.61 5.45
N LEU A 119 -14.56 -2.90 5.30
CA LEU A 119 -13.26 -3.42 4.88
C LEU A 119 -13.41 -4.19 3.57
N TYR A 120 -12.63 -3.85 2.56
CA TYR A 120 -12.56 -4.54 1.29
C TYR A 120 -11.23 -5.31 1.21
N VAL A 121 -11.32 -6.62 1.06
CA VAL A 121 -10.17 -7.53 1.05
C VAL A 121 -10.00 -8.10 -0.35
N GLY A 122 -8.98 -7.62 -1.06
CA GLY A 122 -8.63 -8.10 -2.40
C GLY A 122 -7.59 -9.20 -2.35
N LEU A 123 -7.93 -10.36 -2.93
CA LEU A 123 -7.11 -11.56 -2.94
C LEU A 123 -6.49 -11.80 -4.32
N ASP A 124 -5.31 -12.41 -4.31
CA ASP A 124 -4.53 -12.76 -5.49
C ASP A 124 -4.03 -14.20 -5.42
N PHE A 125 -3.94 -14.88 -6.58
CA PHE A 125 -3.45 -16.24 -6.68
C PHE A 125 -2.09 -16.45 -6.01
N PHE A 126 -1.13 -15.57 -6.26
CA PHE A 126 0.23 -15.72 -5.76
C PHE A 126 0.34 -15.72 -4.23
N GLN A 127 -0.65 -15.17 -3.52
CA GLN A 127 -0.67 -15.13 -2.05
C GLN A 127 -0.81 -16.52 -1.42
N PHE A 128 -1.33 -17.48 -2.20
CA PHE A 128 -1.49 -18.88 -1.79
C PHE A 128 -0.27 -19.74 -2.14
N GLY A 129 0.77 -19.15 -2.70
CA GLY A 129 2.03 -19.81 -3.02
C GLY A 129 3.07 -19.69 -1.92
N LYS A 130 3.86 -20.76 -1.77
CA LYS A 130 4.90 -20.91 -0.74
C LYS A 130 5.93 -19.77 -0.73
N GLU A 131 6.34 -19.30 -1.91
CA GLU A 131 7.30 -18.19 -2.01
C GLU A 131 6.74 -16.92 -1.37
N ASN A 132 5.52 -16.52 -1.74
CA ASN A 132 4.89 -15.31 -1.21
C ASN A 132 4.53 -15.46 0.26
N TYR A 133 3.99 -16.61 0.66
CA TYR A 133 3.61 -16.90 2.04
C TYR A 133 4.78 -16.76 3.02
N ASN A 134 5.95 -17.26 2.62
CA ASN A 134 7.16 -17.22 3.43
C ASN A 134 7.98 -15.94 3.26
N MET A 135 7.52 -14.99 2.44
CA MET A 135 8.22 -13.75 2.19
C MET A 135 8.20 -12.87 3.45
N LYS A 136 9.39 -12.69 4.04
CA LYS A 136 9.54 -11.73 5.15
C LYS A 136 9.66 -10.32 4.61
N ARG A 137 8.74 -9.45 4.98
CA ARG A 137 8.83 -8.03 4.63
C ARG A 137 10.06 -7.39 5.28
N ARG A 138 10.77 -6.61 4.47
CA ARG A 138 11.87 -5.78 4.95
C ARG A 138 11.27 -4.48 5.50
N GLY A 139 11.44 -4.22 6.80
CA GLY A 139 11.26 -2.88 7.34
C GLY A 139 10.17 -2.73 8.39
N TYR A 140 9.13 -3.56 8.43
CA TYR A 140 8.14 -3.42 9.47
C TYR A 140 7.94 -4.72 10.25
N SER A 141 8.08 -4.66 11.56
CA SER A 141 7.87 -5.83 12.41
C SER A 141 6.45 -5.84 12.96
N LEU A 142 5.88 -7.04 13.10
CA LEU A 142 4.64 -7.26 13.85
C LEU A 142 4.66 -6.52 15.20
N GLN A 143 5.79 -6.55 15.90
CA GLN A 143 5.97 -5.85 17.17
C GLN A 143 5.70 -4.34 17.04
N ARG A 144 6.08 -3.71 15.92
CA ARG A 144 5.83 -2.28 15.70
C ARG A 144 4.33 -1.99 15.54
N LEU A 145 3.61 -2.80 14.77
CA LEU A 145 2.16 -2.68 14.64
C LEU A 145 1.46 -2.84 15.99
N GLN A 146 1.87 -3.83 16.78
CA GLN A 146 1.33 -4.06 18.14
C GLN A 146 1.57 -2.86 19.06
N ILE A 147 2.79 -2.28 19.07
CA ILE A 147 3.11 -1.09 19.87
C ILE A 147 2.23 0.11 19.45
N LEU A 148 2.03 0.30 18.15
CA LEU A 148 1.18 1.38 17.65
C LEU A 148 -0.30 1.16 18.02
N ALA A 149 -0.74 -0.09 18.11
CA ALA A 149 -2.11 -0.45 18.52
C ALA A 149 -2.37 -0.28 20.03
N GLU A 150 -1.35 -0.14 20.85
CA GLU A 150 -1.53 0.06 22.32
C GLU A 150 -2.18 1.41 22.68
N HIS A 151 -2.41 2.33 21.76
CA HIS A 151 -2.91 3.70 21.99
C HIS A 151 -2.06 4.52 23.01
N ASN A 152 -0.81 4.15 23.20
CA ASN A 152 0.12 4.83 24.10
C ASN A 152 0.83 5.97 23.37
N LYS A 153 0.48 7.23 23.70
CA LYS A 153 1.05 8.41 23.05
C LYS A 153 2.58 8.48 23.16
N THR A 154 3.16 8.12 24.30
CA THR A 154 4.62 8.17 24.48
C THR A 154 5.31 7.16 23.57
N LYS A 155 4.82 5.92 23.55
CA LYS A 155 5.33 4.89 22.64
C LYS A 155 5.12 5.25 21.17
N TYR A 156 3.97 5.83 20.83
CA TYR A 156 3.71 6.33 19.48
C TYR A 156 4.78 7.34 19.03
N PHE A 157 5.05 8.37 19.85
CA PHE A 157 6.05 9.38 19.51
C PHE A 157 7.47 8.81 19.46
N GLN A 158 7.80 7.88 20.34
CA GLN A 158 9.09 7.18 20.29
C GLN A 158 9.22 6.41 18.97
N CYS A 159 8.23 5.59 18.61
CA CYS A 159 8.20 4.86 17.36
C CYS A 159 8.29 5.79 16.15
N LEU A 160 7.51 6.88 16.14
CA LEU A 160 7.52 7.86 15.06
C LEU A 160 8.91 8.48 14.86
N LEU A 161 9.61 8.84 15.94
CA LEU A 161 10.97 9.36 15.87
C LEU A 161 11.96 8.31 15.34
N GLU A 162 11.92 7.10 15.87
CA GLU A 162 12.79 6.00 15.43
C GLU A 162 12.58 5.68 13.94
N ASP A 163 11.34 5.66 13.47
CA ASP A 163 10.98 5.33 12.09
C ASP A 163 11.20 6.52 11.13
N ALA A 164 11.11 7.76 11.61
CA ALA A 164 11.32 8.97 10.79
C ALA A 164 12.81 9.32 10.60
N LEU A 165 13.65 9.07 11.61
CA LEU A 165 15.07 9.42 11.59
C LEU A 165 15.85 8.86 10.38
N PRO A 166 15.65 7.60 9.93
CA PRO A 166 16.33 7.06 8.75
C PRO A 166 16.03 7.83 7.45
N PHE A 167 14.91 8.57 7.41
CA PHE A 167 14.49 9.36 6.25
C PHE A 167 14.90 10.83 6.33
N CYS A 168 15.52 11.25 7.46
CA CYS A 168 16.05 12.60 7.63
C CYS A 168 17.33 12.79 6.81
N LYS A 169 17.19 12.76 5.47
CA LYS A 169 18.28 12.85 4.49
C LYS A 169 18.10 14.09 3.62
N THR A 170 19.17 14.86 3.45
CA THR A 170 19.16 16.04 2.58
C THR A 170 18.73 15.72 1.15
N GLU A 171 19.15 14.58 0.63
CA GLU A 171 18.77 14.10 -0.71
C GLU A 171 17.26 13.86 -0.86
N TYR A 172 16.58 13.38 0.18
CA TYR A 172 15.12 13.13 0.14
C TYR A 172 14.35 14.47 0.22
N VAL A 173 14.80 15.38 1.09
CA VAL A 173 14.23 16.72 1.20
C VAL A 173 14.39 17.46 -0.13
N ALA A 174 15.61 17.52 -0.67
CA ALA A 174 15.89 18.18 -1.93
C ALA A 174 15.10 17.57 -3.11
N ALA A 175 15.05 16.23 -3.21
CA ALA A 175 14.31 15.56 -4.27
C ALA A 175 12.82 15.89 -4.24
N THR A 176 12.20 15.90 -3.05
CA THR A 176 10.79 16.25 -2.87
C THR A 176 10.53 17.71 -3.23
N MET A 177 11.39 18.65 -2.77
CA MET A 177 11.25 20.08 -3.09
C MET A 177 11.41 20.33 -4.59
N ILE A 178 12.42 19.74 -5.24
CA ILE A 178 12.66 19.89 -6.67
C ILE A 178 11.49 19.34 -7.49
N SER A 179 11.01 18.14 -7.15
CA SER A 179 9.85 17.54 -7.82
C SER A 179 8.61 18.40 -7.65
N SER A 180 8.32 18.85 -6.42
CA SER A 180 7.17 19.71 -6.15
C SER A 180 7.26 21.06 -6.86
N TYR A 181 8.45 21.63 -6.97
CA TYR A 181 8.62 22.87 -7.71
C TYR A 181 8.43 22.72 -9.23
N LYS A 182 8.93 21.61 -9.81
CA LYS A 182 8.72 21.30 -11.23
C LYS A 182 7.24 21.11 -11.55
N GLU A 183 6.51 20.43 -10.67
CA GLU A 183 5.09 20.12 -10.79
C GLU A 183 4.16 21.13 -10.09
N LYS A 184 4.63 22.36 -9.86
CA LYS A 184 3.90 23.38 -9.05
C LYS A 184 2.52 23.79 -9.61
N TYR A 185 2.25 23.50 -10.88
CA TYR A 185 0.95 23.73 -11.52
C TYR A 185 0.10 22.44 -11.63
N ASN A 186 0.66 21.29 -11.27
CA ASN A 186 -0.05 20.03 -11.22
C ASN A 186 -0.61 19.83 -9.81
N GLU A 187 -1.91 19.95 -9.64
CA GLU A 187 -2.59 19.79 -8.35
C GLU A 187 -2.71 18.31 -7.93
N GLN A 188 -2.44 17.37 -8.85
CA GLN A 188 -2.57 15.95 -8.57
C GLN A 188 -1.34 15.42 -7.83
N PRO A 189 -1.50 14.90 -6.60
CA PRO A 189 -0.42 14.28 -5.87
C PRO A 189 -0.05 12.92 -6.46
N LEU A 190 1.18 12.47 -6.27
CA LEU A 190 1.62 11.13 -6.66
C LEU A 190 0.95 10.03 -5.84
N PHE A 191 0.67 10.32 -4.57
CA PHE A 191 0.02 9.42 -3.62
C PHE A 191 -1.12 10.16 -2.91
N TYR A 192 -2.22 9.47 -2.69
CA TYR A 192 -3.37 10.03 -1.98
C TYR A 192 -4.04 8.96 -1.12
N ASN A 193 -4.19 9.23 0.17
CA ASN A 193 -4.78 8.31 1.13
C ASN A 193 -4.29 6.86 0.97
N GLY A 194 -2.98 6.68 0.83
CA GLY A 194 -2.33 5.39 0.68
C GLY A 194 -2.38 4.79 -0.73
N CYS A 195 -3.05 5.39 -1.72
CA CYS A 195 -3.13 4.94 -3.11
C CYS A 195 -1.99 5.52 -3.97
N ASP A 196 -1.40 4.74 -4.87
CA ASP A 196 -0.44 5.21 -5.89
C ASP A 196 -1.20 5.77 -7.10
N LEU A 197 -1.50 7.05 -7.07
CA LEU A 197 -2.18 7.72 -8.17
C LEU A 197 -1.31 7.85 -9.42
N ARG A 198 0.00 7.88 -9.27
CA ARG A 198 0.95 7.96 -10.39
C ARG A 198 0.73 6.81 -11.37
N ARG A 199 0.63 5.57 -10.87
CA ARG A 199 0.37 4.38 -11.70
C ARG A 199 -1.11 4.18 -11.98
N GLY A 200 -1.96 4.40 -10.97
CA GLY A 200 -3.39 4.14 -11.07
C GLY A 200 -4.14 5.03 -12.08
N LEU A 201 -3.59 6.21 -12.41
CA LEU A 201 -4.14 7.15 -13.39
C LEU A 201 -3.32 7.23 -14.68
N SER A 202 -2.22 6.49 -14.79
CA SER A 202 -1.40 6.47 -15.99
C SER A 202 -1.94 5.50 -17.05
N GLU A 203 -1.57 5.78 -18.30
CA GLU A 203 -1.77 4.86 -19.41
C GLU A 203 -0.87 3.63 -19.31
N PHE A 204 -1.10 2.64 -20.15
CA PHE A 204 -0.32 1.41 -20.21
C PHE A 204 1.17 1.68 -20.46
N ASN A 205 2.02 1.13 -19.60
CA ASN A 205 3.47 1.25 -19.68
C ASN A 205 4.09 -0.06 -20.21
N SER A 206 4.45 -0.08 -21.48
CA SER A 206 4.95 -1.28 -22.18
C SER A 206 6.31 -1.78 -21.62
N GLU A 207 7.16 -0.89 -21.10
CA GLU A 207 8.44 -1.27 -20.52
C GLU A 207 8.25 -2.00 -19.18
N GLU A 208 7.47 -1.42 -18.29
CA GLU A 208 7.11 -2.09 -17.02
C GLU A 208 6.32 -3.37 -17.26
N ALA A 209 5.42 -3.39 -18.23
CA ALA A 209 4.63 -4.55 -18.59
C ALA A 209 5.50 -5.76 -19.01
N GLY A 210 6.56 -5.54 -19.78
CA GLY A 210 7.51 -6.58 -20.16
C GLY A 210 8.27 -7.15 -18.96
N TYR A 211 8.68 -6.28 -18.02
CA TYR A 211 9.33 -6.70 -16.78
C TYR A 211 8.38 -7.50 -15.88
N VAL A 212 7.15 -7.02 -15.72
CA VAL A 212 6.11 -7.68 -14.92
C VAL A 212 5.81 -9.07 -15.47
N LEU A 213 5.62 -9.19 -16.78
CA LEU A 213 5.32 -10.47 -17.42
C LEU A 213 6.46 -11.50 -17.22
N THR A 214 7.72 -11.06 -17.36
CA THR A 214 8.90 -11.90 -17.10
C THR A 214 8.98 -12.36 -15.64
N SER A 215 8.64 -11.48 -14.71
CA SER A 215 8.61 -11.79 -13.28
C SER A 215 7.54 -12.84 -12.96
N PHE A 216 6.33 -12.68 -13.48
CA PHE A 216 5.25 -13.65 -13.28
C PHE A 216 5.45 -14.97 -14.03
N ASP A 217 6.12 -14.96 -15.20
CA ASP A 217 6.49 -16.20 -15.90
C ASP A 217 7.38 -17.08 -15.02
N ARG A 218 8.40 -16.48 -14.38
CA ARG A 218 9.24 -17.19 -13.42
C ARG A 218 8.44 -17.64 -12.20
N GLN A 219 7.68 -16.74 -11.58
CA GLN A 219 6.91 -17.02 -10.37
C GLN A 219 5.91 -18.16 -10.59
N TYR A 220 5.14 -18.15 -11.70
CA TYR A 220 4.14 -19.19 -11.97
C TYR A 220 4.77 -20.52 -12.38
N ARG A 221 5.93 -20.51 -13.03
CA ARG A 221 6.68 -21.73 -13.32
C ARG A 221 7.11 -22.45 -12.03
N GLU A 222 7.60 -21.69 -11.05
CA GLU A 222 8.17 -22.20 -9.79
C GLU A 222 7.13 -22.25 -8.65
N TRP A 223 5.90 -21.85 -8.92
CA TRP A 223 4.85 -21.75 -7.93
C TRP A 223 4.51 -23.12 -7.31
N GLU A 224 4.50 -23.18 -5.99
CA GLU A 224 4.04 -24.32 -5.18
C GLU A 224 2.95 -23.85 -4.23
N PHE A 225 1.87 -24.65 -4.11
CA PHE A 225 0.79 -24.36 -3.17
C PHE A 225 1.29 -24.43 -1.72
N GLU A 226 0.86 -23.47 -0.90
CA GLU A 226 1.10 -23.47 0.54
C GLU A 226 -0.21 -23.73 1.30
N PRO A 227 -0.40 -24.94 1.85
CA PRO A 227 -1.65 -25.29 2.55
C PRO A 227 -1.96 -24.37 3.75
N GLU A 228 -0.93 -23.89 4.46
CA GLU A 228 -1.09 -22.98 5.60
C GLU A 228 -1.71 -21.65 5.20
N SER A 229 -1.62 -21.25 3.93
CA SER A 229 -2.26 -20.05 3.41
C SER A 229 -3.79 -20.08 3.54
N ILE A 230 -4.39 -21.25 3.39
CA ILE A 230 -5.83 -21.44 3.57
C ILE A 230 -6.20 -21.33 5.06
N GLU A 231 -5.41 -21.91 5.94
CA GLU A 231 -5.65 -21.81 7.39
C GLU A 231 -5.51 -20.34 7.86
N THR A 232 -4.47 -19.63 7.39
CA THR A 232 -4.33 -18.20 7.68
C THR A 232 -5.55 -17.40 7.18
N PHE A 233 -6.06 -17.70 5.98
CA PHE A 233 -7.25 -17.02 5.47
C PHE A 233 -8.50 -17.32 6.33
N LYS A 234 -8.67 -18.56 6.81
CA LYS A 234 -9.73 -18.91 7.76
C LYS A 234 -9.60 -18.14 9.08
N GLU A 235 -8.38 -17.97 9.57
CA GLU A 235 -8.13 -17.18 10.79
C GLU A 235 -8.51 -15.73 10.59
N ILE A 236 -8.16 -15.12 9.44
CA ILE A 236 -8.57 -13.77 9.07
C ILE A 236 -10.09 -13.64 9.05
N GLU A 237 -10.78 -14.56 8.37
CA GLU A 237 -12.25 -14.55 8.29
C GLU A 237 -12.90 -14.73 9.67
N ASN A 238 -12.43 -15.68 10.47
CA ASN A 238 -12.94 -15.90 11.83
C ASN A 238 -12.71 -14.66 12.74
N TYR A 239 -11.55 -14.02 12.61
CA TYR A 239 -11.26 -12.79 13.36
C TYR A 239 -12.22 -11.66 12.96
N LEU A 240 -12.42 -11.44 11.66
CA LEU A 240 -13.27 -10.37 11.14
C LEU A 240 -14.75 -10.59 11.41
N ARG A 241 -15.23 -11.84 11.37
CA ARG A 241 -16.62 -12.21 11.69
C ARG A 241 -17.02 -11.78 13.09
N ASN A 242 -16.09 -11.73 14.02
CA ASN A 242 -16.33 -11.30 15.41
C ASN A 242 -16.20 -9.78 15.60
N LYS A 243 -15.91 -9.03 14.53
CA LYS A 243 -15.82 -7.56 14.56
C LYS A 243 -17.10 -6.95 13.97
N ASN A 244 -17.48 -5.79 14.47
CA ASN A 244 -18.64 -5.05 13.93
C ASN A 244 -18.24 -4.24 12.70
N ILE A 245 -17.70 -4.93 11.68
CA ILE A 245 -17.20 -4.36 10.42
C ILE A 245 -17.87 -5.09 9.27
N ARG A 246 -18.36 -4.36 8.27
CA ARG A 246 -18.83 -4.95 7.03
C ARG A 246 -17.62 -5.35 6.18
N VAL A 247 -17.49 -6.61 5.83
CA VAL A 247 -16.35 -7.11 5.04
C VAL A 247 -16.82 -7.58 3.67
N TYR A 248 -16.10 -7.15 2.63
CA TYR A 248 -16.26 -7.62 1.26
C TYR A 248 -14.98 -8.27 0.78
N TYR A 249 -15.05 -9.55 0.45
CA TYR A 249 -13.96 -10.30 -0.16
C TYR A 249 -14.12 -10.34 -1.66
N PHE A 250 -13.01 -10.20 -2.38
CA PHE A 250 -13.02 -10.37 -3.83
C PHE A 250 -11.68 -10.85 -4.37
N ILE A 251 -11.72 -11.54 -5.50
CA ILE A 251 -10.56 -11.89 -6.29
C ILE A 251 -10.30 -10.74 -7.28
N ASN A 252 -9.07 -10.25 -7.32
CA ASN A 252 -8.67 -9.19 -8.24
C ASN A 252 -8.81 -9.63 -9.72
N PRO A 253 -9.14 -8.72 -10.65
CA PRO A 253 -9.08 -9.01 -12.07
C PRO A 253 -7.64 -9.33 -12.51
N ILE A 254 -7.50 -10.23 -13.47
CA ILE A 254 -6.22 -10.66 -14.04
C ILE A 254 -6.24 -10.31 -15.51
N SER A 255 -5.20 -9.62 -16.02
CA SER A 255 -5.12 -9.30 -17.46
C SER A 255 -5.07 -10.54 -18.33
N THR A 256 -5.47 -10.41 -19.60
CA THR A 256 -5.46 -11.53 -20.55
C THR A 256 -4.09 -12.13 -20.74
N GLU A 257 -3.02 -11.30 -20.78
CA GLU A 257 -1.64 -11.77 -20.90
C GLU A 257 -1.18 -12.53 -19.66
N LEU A 258 -1.50 -12.02 -18.47
CA LEU A 258 -1.12 -12.71 -17.25
C LEU A 258 -1.89 -14.03 -17.08
N ALA A 259 -3.16 -14.07 -17.48
CA ALA A 259 -3.95 -15.30 -17.53
C ALA A 259 -3.33 -16.32 -18.49
N ALA A 260 -2.81 -15.88 -19.65
CA ALA A 260 -2.11 -16.77 -20.59
C ALA A 260 -0.83 -17.37 -19.97
N VAL A 261 -0.08 -16.60 -19.18
CA VAL A 261 1.08 -17.11 -18.44
C VAL A 261 0.65 -18.12 -17.38
N MET A 262 -0.46 -17.92 -16.67
CA MET A 262 -1.01 -18.90 -15.73
C MET A 262 -1.37 -20.23 -16.44
N CYS A 263 -2.08 -20.16 -17.56
CA CYS A 263 -2.46 -21.33 -18.36
C CYS A 263 -1.24 -22.10 -18.88
N LYS A 264 -0.17 -21.41 -19.29
CA LYS A 264 1.09 -22.02 -19.73
C LYS A 264 1.66 -23.05 -18.72
N TYR A 265 1.46 -22.80 -17.44
CA TYR A 265 1.96 -23.64 -16.35
C TYR A 265 0.85 -24.40 -15.61
N ASN A 266 -0.38 -24.45 -16.16
CA ASN A 266 -1.61 -25.04 -15.56
C ASN A 266 -1.99 -24.41 -14.20
N ARG A 267 -1.58 -23.17 -13.92
CA ARG A 267 -1.90 -22.46 -12.67
C ARG A 267 -3.33 -21.93 -12.63
N ASP A 268 -3.99 -21.82 -13.77
CA ASP A 268 -5.43 -21.59 -13.89
C ASP A 268 -6.24 -22.67 -13.14
N LYS A 269 -5.87 -23.95 -13.28
CA LYS A 269 -6.51 -25.06 -12.56
C LYS A 269 -6.26 -25.01 -11.06
N ASP A 270 -5.00 -24.72 -10.67
CA ASP A 270 -4.64 -24.56 -9.25
C ASP A 270 -5.47 -23.42 -8.65
N PHE A 271 -5.64 -22.32 -9.39
CA PHE A 271 -6.41 -21.16 -8.94
C PHE A 271 -7.90 -21.47 -8.81
N GLU A 272 -8.51 -22.17 -9.76
CA GLU A 272 -9.93 -22.57 -9.65
C GLU A 272 -10.16 -23.52 -8.44
N ASN A 273 -9.22 -24.41 -8.14
CA ASN A 273 -9.29 -25.23 -6.93
C ASN A 273 -9.25 -24.37 -5.66
N ILE A 274 -8.32 -23.41 -5.58
CA ILE A 274 -8.22 -22.48 -4.44
C ILE A 274 -9.50 -21.67 -4.30
N LYS A 275 -10.02 -21.09 -5.38
CA LYS A 275 -11.30 -20.36 -5.37
C LYS A 275 -12.47 -21.22 -4.87
N GLY A 276 -12.48 -22.50 -5.22
CA GLY A 276 -13.47 -23.46 -4.70
C GLY A 276 -13.42 -23.52 -3.18
N ILE A 277 -12.23 -23.68 -2.61
CA ILE A 277 -12.02 -23.71 -1.15
C ILE A 277 -12.42 -22.38 -0.51
N LEU A 278 -12.02 -21.26 -1.11
CA LEU A 278 -12.33 -19.92 -0.55
C LEU A 278 -13.83 -19.63 -0.51
N ARG A 279 -14.59 -20.08 -1.53
CA ARG A 279 -16.06 -19.94 -1.57
C ARG A 279 -16.78 -20.75 -0.49
N GLU A 280 -16.16 -21.82 0.03
CA GLU A 280 -16.67 -22.56 1.19
C GLU A 280 -16.46 -21.82 2.51
N ILE A 281 -15.45 -20.94 2.57
CA ILE A 281 -15.10 -20.17 3.77
C ILE A 281 -15.95 -18.89 3.88
N CYS A 282 -16.07 -18.12 2.78
CA CYS A 282 -16.82 -16.87 2.76
C CYS A 282 -17.44 -16.56 1.39
N SER A 283 -18.43 -15.68 1.38
CA SER A 283 -18.96 -15.11 0.14
C SER A 283 -17.94 -14.15 -0.47
N MET A 284 -17.67 -14.25 -1.78
CA MET A 284 -16.74 -13.36 -2.48
C MET A 284 -17.14 -13.12 -3.93
N THR A 285 -16.74 -11.98 -4.48
CA THR A 285 -16.90 -11.66 -5.89
C THR A 285 -15.61 -12.01 -6.63
N ASP A 286 -15.72 -12.76 -7.72
CA ASP A 286 -14.54 -13.20 -8.50
C ASP A 286 -14.41 -12.40 -9.79
N PHE A 287 -13.65 -11.30 -9.76
CA PHE A 287 -13.39 -10.46 -10.93
C PHE A 287 -12.40 -11.07 -11.93
N SER A 288 -11.79 -12.21 -11.61
CA SER A 288 -10.98 -12.97 -12.56
C SER A 288 -11.81 -13.97 -13.38
N SER A 289 -13.11 -14.11 -13.09
CA SER A 289 -14.02 -15.00 -13.83
C SER A 289 -14.40 -14.45 -15.22
N ALA A 290 -14.96 -15.34 -16.05
CA ALA A 290 -15.40 -15.00 -17.40
C ALA A 290 -16.51 -13.92 -17.44
N ASP A 291 -17.27 -13.75 -16.36
CA ASP A 291 -18.35 -12.78 -16.25
C ASP A 291 -17.84 -11.34 -16.27
N TYR A 292 -16.57 -11.12 -15.94
CA TYR A 292 -15.93 -9.81 -15.87
C TYR A 292 -14.81 -9.62 -16.90
N ARG A 293 -14.89 -10.30 -18.06
CA ARG A 293 -13.87 -10.22 -19.14
C ARG A 293 -13.54 -8.78 -19.55
N GLY A 294 -14.52 -7.89 -19.59
CA GLY A 294 -14.30 -6.49 -19.91
C GLY A 294 -13.35 -5.76 -18.96
N MET A 295 -13.26 -6.21 -17.70
CA MET A 295 -12.30 -5.66 -16.72
C MET A 295 -10.89 -6.23 -16.91
N GLN A 296 -10.75 -7.36 -17.61
CA GLN A 296 -9.49 -8.11 -17.78
C GLN A 296 -8.73 -7.71 -19.05
N GLU A 297 -9.29 -6.82 -19.87
CA GLU A 297 -8.64 -6.30 -21.08
C GLU A 297 -7.38 -5.49 -20.70
N ASN A 298 -6.30 -5.68 -21.44
CA ASN A 298 -4.99 -5.08 -21.12
C ASN A 298 -5.00 -3.55 -21.05
N ILE A 299 -5.87 -2.90 -21.80
CA ILE A 299 -6.04 -1.44 -21.75
C ILE A 299 -6.47 -0.92 -20.38
N ASN A 300 -7.03 -1.80 -19.56
CA ASN A 300 -7.47 -1.49 -18.20
C ASN A 300 -6.35 -1.59 -17.17
N PHE A 301 -5.14 -1.92 -17.60
CA PHE A 301 -3.98 -2.10 -16.72
C PHE A 301 -2.89 -1.10 -17.04
N TYR A 302 -2.16 -0.67 -16.02
CA TYR A 302 -0.94 0.10 -16.18
C TYR A 302 0.20 -0.78 -16.75
N ASP A 303 0.29 -2.03 -16.22
CA ASP A 303 1.28 -3.01 -16.62
C ASP A 303 0.66 -4.41 -16.52
N TYR A 304 0.28 -5.17 -17.23
CA TYR A 304 -0.40 -6.50 -17.13
C TYR A 304 -0.79 -7.01 -15.71
N SER A 305 -0.33 -6.40 -14.62
CA SER A 305 -0.68 -6.80 -13.24
C SER A 305 -1.56 -5.77 -12.52
N HIS A 306 -1.27 -4.48 -12.66
CA HIS A 306 -1.90 -3.43 -11.90
C HIS A 306 -3.01 -2.77 -12.73
N TYR A 307 -4.27 -3.02 -12.38
CA TYR A 307 -5.40 -2.36 -13.01
C TYR A 307 -5.48 -0.88 -12.62
N ASN A 308 -6.06 -0.06 -13.49
CA ASN A 308 -6.22 1.37 -13.27
C ASN A 308 -7.38 1.67 -12.31
N ILE A 309 -7.44 2.91 -11.81
CA ILE A 309 -8.46 3.36 -10.84
C ILE A 309 -9.89 3.27 -11.41
N GLN A 310 -10.09 3.35 -12.71
CA GLN A 310 -11.43 3.23 -13.31
C GLN A 310 -11.99 1.81 -13.13
N ILE A 311 -11.12 0.80 -13.25
CA ILE A 311 -11.48 -0.58 -12.95
C ILE A 311 -11.75 -0.74 -11.44
N GLY A 312 -10.94 -0.12 -10.56
CA GLY A 312 -11.21 -0.09 -9.12
C GLY A 312 -12.59 0.48 -8.79
N LYS A 313 -12.97 1.60 -9.38
CA LYS A 313 -14.32 2.17 -9.24
C LYS A 313 -15.42 1.23 -9.74
N SER A 314 -15.17 0.50 -10.82
CA SER A 314 -16.09 -0.52 -11.35
C SER A 314 -16.22 -1.71 -10.40
N ILE A 315 -15.12 -2.18 -9.80
CA ILE A 315 -15.11 -3.24 -8.77
C ILE A 315 -16.00 -2.82 -7.60
N LEU A 316 -15.81 -1.64 -7.02
CA LEU A 316 -16.63 -1.16 -5.92
C LEU A 316 -18.12 -1.07 -6.30
N LYS A 317 -18.42 -0.60 -7.49
CA LYS A 317 -19.81 -0.53 -7.98
C LYS A 317 -20.46 -1.91 -8.10
N GLU A 318 -19.72 -2.93 -8.56
CA GLU A 318 -20.24 -4.31 -8.67
C GLU A 318 -20.46 -4.95 -7.30
N ILE A 319 -19.55 -4.74 -6.35
CA ILE A 319 -19.65 -5.27 -4.98
C ILE A 319 -20.90 -4.76 -4.26
N HIS A 320 -21.40 -3.56 -4.62
CA HIS A 320 -22.57 -2.93 -4.00
C HIS A 320 -23.91 -3.18 -4.73
N LYS A 321 -23.92 -4.01 -5.77
CA LYS A 321 -25.16 -4.46 -6.44
C LYS A 321 -25.83 -5.59 -5.68
#